data_2884ee30eecb2db02fa9f13966584d56
#
_entry.id   2884ee30eecb2db02fa9f13966584d56
#
_cell.length_a   1.000
_cell.length_b   1.000
_cell.length_c   1.000
_cell.angle_alpha   90.00
_cell.angle_beta   90.00
_cell.angle_gamma   90.00
#
_symmetry.space_group_name_H-M   'P 1'
#
loop_
_entity.id
_entity.type
_entity.pdbx_description
1 polymer ?
#
loop_
_entity_poly.entity_id
_entity_poly.type
_entity_poly.pdbx_seq_one_letter_code
_entity_poly.pdbx_strand_id
1 'polypeptide(L)'
;TLSHQNPAVVNRTIRLNARIYDGEEGLEEIGFLLSSTPNFAENGQGVQKVKCNISSLVSTSQGEQIFSSDYGVGSSNGVTRYYKAYGKNSIGIGYGQEFSYLTTTQTSLASVTTTSVSSVTFNSATVEGYVTSDGGSNVTERGFAYGIEPTPTTDDNTAYSGQGIGLFS
;
A
#
# COMPACT_ATOMS: atom_id res chain seq x y z
N THR A 1 23.21 -16.20 6.72
CA THR A 1 22.02 -15.86 7.54
C THR A 1 21.27 -14.74 6.86
N LEU A 2 20.00 -14.96 6.51
CA LEU A 2 19.13 -13.93 5.93
C LEU A 2 18.49 -13.14 7.08
N SER A 3 18.80 -11.86 7.19
CA SER A 3 18.13 -10.96 8.12
C SER A 3 17.12 -10.08 7.40
N HIS A 4 16.13 -9.62 8.08
CA HIS A 4 14.94 -9.03 7.52
C HIS A 4 14.52 -7.76 8.29
N GLN A 5 13.94 -6.80 7.58
CA GLN A 5 13.21 -5.68 8.15
C GLN A 5 11.72 -5.80 7.77
N ASN A 6 10.84 -5.47 8.71
CA ASN A 6 9.41 -5.47 8.45
C ASN A 6 9.08 -4.48 7.31
N PRO A 7 8.41 -4.90 6.25
CA PRO A 7 8.18 -4.03 5.09
C PRO A 7 7.19 -2.91 5.41
N ALA A 8 7.52 -1.71 4.97
CA ALA A 8 6.55 -0.61 4.93
C ALA A 8 5.67 -0.73 3.68
N VAL A 9 4.36 -0.62 3.87
CA VAL A 9 3.40 -0.59 2.74
C VAL A 9 3.20 0.87 2.33
N VAL A 10 3.61 1.22 1.12
CA VAL A 10 3.44 2.55 0.56
C VAL A 10 2.79 2.41 -0.82
N ASN A 11 1.71 3.13 -1.07
CA ASN A 11 1.02 3.12 -2.37
C ASN A 11 0.67 1.72 -2.91
N ARG A 12 0.21 0.82 -2.04
CA ARG A 12 -0.09 -0.59 -2.35
C ARG A 12 1.12 -1.40 -2.83
N THR A 13 2.31 -0.94 -2.49
CA THR A 13 3.57 -1.63 -2.73
C THR A 13 4.28 -1.84 -1.41
N ILE A 14 4.84 -3.02 -1.20
CA ILE A 14 5.76 -3.30 -0.10
C ILE A 14 7.17 -3.40 -0.64
N ARG A 15 8.14 -2.95 0.14
CA ARG A 15 9.54 -3.17 -0.14
C ARG A 15 10.06 -4.33 0.69
N LEU A 16 10.40 -5.41 0.00
CA LEU A 16 11.03 -6.58 0.61
C LEU A 16 12.55 -6.38 0.62
N ASN A 17 13.18 -6.65 1.75
CA ASN A 17 14.64 -6.54 1.89
C ASN A 17 15.20 -7.82 2.47
N ALA A 18 16.37 -8.23 2.02
CA ALA A 18 17.08 -9.38 2.56
C ALA A 18 18.59 -9.20 2.48
N ARG A 19 19.29 -10.00 3.28
CA ARG A 19 20.75 -10.13 3.25
C ARG A 19 21.10 -11.57 2.95
N ILE A 20 22.14 -11.76 2.18
CA ILE A 20 22.68 -13.06 1.80
C ILE A 20 24.19 -13.06 1.93
N TYR A 21 24.74 -14.17 2.38
CA TYR A 21 26.14 -14.47 2.21
C TYR A 21 26.30 -15.29 0.92
N ASP A 22 27.10 -14.77 0.00
CA ASP A 22 27.52 -15.49 -1.16
C ASP A 22 28.66 -16.43 -0.71
N GLY A 23 28.40 -17.72 -0.73
CA GLY A 23 29.44 -18.73 -0.52
C GLY A 23 30.46 -18.75 -1.67
N GLU A 24 31.38 -19.67 -1.63
CA GLU A 24 32.45 -19.80 -2.66
C GLU A 24 31.89 -20.15 -4.06
N GLU A 25 30.69 -20.68 -4.17
CA GLU A 25 30.06 -21.20 -5.40
C GLU A 25 29.35 -20.14 -6.27
N GLY A 26 29.26 -18.92 -5.81
CA GLY A 26 28.55 -17.85 -6.51
C GLY A 26 27.01 -18.04 -6.57
N LEU A 27 26.30 -16.94 -6.72
CA LEU A 27 24.82 -16.92 -6.78
C LEU A 27 24.33 -17.03 -8.22
N GLU A 28 23.40 -17.96 -8.48
CA GLU A 28 22.69 -18.11 -9.76
C GLU A 28 21.37 -17.36 -9.78
N GLU A 29 20.67 -17.33 -8.66
CA GLU A 29 19.35 -16.69 -8.53
C GLU A 29 19.10 -16.23 -7.10
N ILE A 30 18.49 -15.07 -6.95
CA ILE A 30 18.01 -14.52 -5.66
C ILE A 30 16.61 -13.97 -5.80
N GLY A 31 15.89 -13.89 -4.68
CA GLY A 31 14.58 -13.28 -4.71
C GLY A 31 13.75 -13.54 -3.46
N PHE A 32 12.45 -13.41 -3.63
CA PHE A 32 11.45 -13.63 -2.58
C PHE A 32 10.37 -14.59 -3.04
N LEU A 33 9.90 -15.40 -2.13
CA LEU A 33 8.70 -16.21 -2.28
C LEU A 33 7.60 -15.60 -1.42
N LEU A 34 6.39 -15.51 -1.96
CA LEU A 34 5.21 -14.97 -1.29
C LEU A 34 4.06 -15.97 -1.33
N SER A 35 3.28 -16.01 -0.26
CA SER A 35 2.12 -16.90 -0.14
C SER A 35 0.99 -16.25 0.65
N SER A 36 -0.22 -16.73 0.47
CA SER A 36 -1.38 -16.43 1.32
C SER A 36 -1.50 -17.36 2.52
N THR A 37 -0.72 -18.43 2.58
CA THR A 37 -0.70 -19.41 3.67
C THR A 37 0.68 -19.49 4.31
N PRO A 38 0.77 -19.70 5.63
CA PRO A 38 2.06 -19.85 6.30
C PRO A 38 2.71 -21.21 6.01
N ASN A 39 4.00 -21.34 6.34
CA ASN A 39 4.80 -22.56 6.21
C ASN A 39 4.80 -23.15 4.80
N PHE A 40 4.84 -22.29 3.79
CA PHE A 40 4.74 -22.69 2.39
C PHE A 40 6.08 -23.19 1.80
N ALA A 41 5.99 -24.18 0.91
CA ALA A 41 7.11 -24.63 0.07
C ALA A 41 7.20 -23.82 -1.22
N GLU A 42 8.35 -23.78 -1.87
CA GLU A 42 8.58 -23.02 -3.13
C GLU A 42 7.56 -23.39 -4.23
N ASN A 43 7.26 -24.67 -4.37
CA ASN A 43 6.33 -25.18 -5.38
C ASN A 43 4.89 -25.33 -4.85
N GLY A 44 4.58 -24.72 -3.70
CA GLY A 44 3.23 -24.73 -3.11
C GLY A 44 2.22 -24.02 -3.99
N GLN A 45 0.97 -24.46 -3.91
CA GLN A 45 -0.13 -23.82 -4.65
C GLN A 45 -0.27 -22.35 -4.21
N GLY A 46 -0.33 -21.44 -5.19
CA GLY A 46 -0.49 -20.00 -4.92
C GLY A 46 0.77 -19.28 -4.44
N VAL A 47 1.91 -19.97 -4.43
CA VAL A 47 3.20 -19.33 -4.13
C VAL A 47 3.67 -18.52 -5.34
N GLN A 48 3.98 -17.26 -5.10
CA GLN A 48 4.54 -16.35 -6.10
C GLN A 48 6.02 -16.19 -5.88
N LYS A 49 6.80 -16.25 -6.97
CA LYS A 49 8.24 -16.08 -6.97
C LYS A 49 8.61 -14.75 -7.60
N VAL A 50 9.25 -13.90 -6.82
CA VAL A 50 9.76 -12.59 -7.24
C VAL A 50 11.27 -12.68 -7.36
N LYS A 51 11.78 -12.74 -8.58
CA LYS A 51 13.23 -12.77 -8.84
C LYS A 51 13.80 -11.37 -8.74
N CYS A 52 14.97 -11.27 -8.11
CA CYS A 52 15.77 -10.06 -8.04
C CYS A 52 16.98 -10.17 -8.99
N ASN A 53 17.48 -9.02 -9.42
CA ASN A 53 18.67 -8.99 -10.25
C ASN A 53 19.92 -9.14 -9.38
N ILE A 54 20.72 -10.15 -9.65
CA ILE A 54 21.99 -10.40 -8.95
C ILE A 54 22.94 -9.20 -9.10
N SER A 55 22.93 -8.54 -10.26
CA SER A 55 23.77 -7.35 -10.48
C SER A 55 23.38 -6.14 -9.61
N SER A 56 22.22 -6.17 -8.93
CA SER A 56 21.78 -5.14 -8.01
C SER A 56 22.18 -5.38 -6.55
N LEU A 57 22.93 -6.44 -6.29
CA LEU A 57 23.44 -6.73 -4.95
C LEU A 57 24.38 -5.63 -4.47
N VAL A 58 24.18 -5.20 -3.23
CA VAL A 58 25.01 -4.20 -2.56
C VAL A 58 25.80 -4.88 -1.45
N SER A 59 27.11 -4.88 -1.57
CA SER A 59 27.99 -5.44 -0.56
C SER A 59 28.06 -4.56 0.68
N THR A 60 27.99 -5.17 1.84
CA THR A 60 28.22 -4.51 3.12
C THR A 60 29.70 -4.62 3.54
N SER A 61 30.12 -3.80 4.51
CA SER A 61 31.46 -3.88 5.08
C SER A 61 31.74 -5.19 5.86
N GLN A 62 30.71 -5.99 6.10
CA GLN A 62 30.79 -7.29 6.78
C GLN A 62 30.78 -8.48 5.84
N GLY A 63 30.89 -8.26 4.52
CA GLY A 63 30.89 -9.32 3.52
C GLY A 63 29.50 -9.89 3.20
N GLU A 64 28.43 -9.31 3.75
CA GLU A 64 27.07 -9.62 3.37
C GLU A 64 26.70 -8.84 2.10
N GLN A 65 25.78 -9.37 1.34
CA GLN A 65 25.17 -8.70 0.20
C GLN A 65 23.68 -8.45 0.49
N ILE A 66 23.21 -7.24 0.18
CA ILE A 66 21.82 -6.81 0.39
C ILE A 66 21.11 -6.77 -0.95
N PHE A 67 19.89 -7.24 -0.99
CA PHE A 67 18.99 -7.08 -2.12
C PHE A 67 17.58 -6.71 -1.67
N SER A 68 16.84 -6.08 -2.56
CA SER A 68 15.46 -5.67 -2.30
C SER A 68 14.62 -5.80 -3.56
N SER A 69 13.32 -5.89 -3.35
CA SER A 69 12.32 -5.83 -4.42
C SER A 69 11.08 -5.10 -3.96
N ASP A 70 10.52 -4.28 -4.82
CA ASP A 70 9.20 -3.70 -4.61
C ASP A 70 8.15 -4.66 -5.17
N TYR A 71 7.14 -4.96 -4.37
CA TYR A 71 6.09 -5.92 -4.72
C TYR A 71 4.71 -5.28 -4.52
N GLY A 72 3.89 -5.29 -5.57
CA GLY A 72 2.52 -4.81 -5.53
C GLY A 72 1.61 -5.74 -4.73
N VAL A 73 1.00 -5.24 -3.66
CA VAL A 73 0.17 -6.05 -2.76
C VAL A 73 -1.28 -6.20 -3.20
N GLY A 74 -1.64 -5.62 -4.35
CA GLY A 74 -3.01 -5.67 -4.87
C GLY A 74 -3.99 -4.80 -4.08
N SER A 75 -5.28 -5.02 -4.32
CA SER A 75 -6.37 -4.23 -3.73
C SER A 75 -7.00 -4.84 -2.46
N SER A 76 -6.56 -6.02 -2.04
CA SER A 76 -7.12 -6.71 -0.86
C SER A 76 -6.64 -6.07 0.43
N ASN A 77 -7.57 -5.73 1.33
CA ASN A 77 -7.30 -5.20 2.66
C ASN A 77 -7.52 -6.28 3.72
N GLY A 78 -6.81 -6.15 4.84
CA GLY A 78 -6.97 -7.06 5.97
C GLY A 78 -6.52 -8.49 5.68
N VAL A 79 -5.68 -8.70 4.67
CA VAL A 79 -5.16 -10.02 4.31
C VAL A 79 -3.74 -10.15 4.82
N THR A 80 -3.49 -11.16 5.64
CA THR A 80 -2.13 -11.53 6.02
C THR A 80 -1.46 -12.26 4.87
N ARG A 81 -0.25 -11.82 4.52
CA ARG A 81 0.63 -12.44 3.53
C ARG A 81 1.92 -12.88 4.21
N TYR A 82 2.49 -13.93 3.69
CA TYR A 82 3.74 -14.53 4.19
C TYR A 82 4.79 -14.44 3.10
N TYR A 83 6.04 -14.25 3.50
CA TYR A 83 7.15 -14.18 2.55
C TYR A 83 8.44 -14.66 3.19
N LYS A 84 9.35 -15.13 2.36
CA LYS A 84 10.73 -15.46 2.71
C LYS A 84 11.67 -15.17 1.55
N ALA A 85 12.89 -14.78 1.86
CA ALA A 85 13.93 -14.66 0.85
C ALA A 85 14.47 -16.04 0.46
N TYR A 86 15.02 -16.15 -0.74
CA TYR A 86 15.77 -17.30 -1.19
C TYR A 86 17.02 -16.90 -1.97
N GLY A 87 18.01 -17.77 -1.95
CA GLY A 87 19.19 -17.70 -2.80
C GLY A 87 19.52 -19.09 -3.35
N LYS A 88 19.85 -19.16 -4.64
CA LYS A 88 20.19 -20.39 -5.33
C LYS A 88 21.63 -20.31 -5.85
N ASN A 89 22.37 -21.38 -5.71
CA ASN A 89 23.66 -21.63 -6.35
C ASN A 89 23.67 -23.03 -7.01
N SER A 90 24.84 -23.48 -7.51
CA SER A 90 25.01 -24.78 -8.13
C SER A 90 24.71 -25.97 -7.22
N ILE A 91 24.78 -25.79 -5.90
CA ILE A 91 24.53 -26.84 -4.91
C ILE A 91 23.05 -26.97 -4.62
N GLY A 92 22.29 -25.85 -4.60
CA GLY A 92 20.87 -25.87 -4.30
C GLY A 92 20.28 -24.52 -3.93
N ILE A 93 19.12 -24.55 -3.25
CA ILE A 93 18.38 -23.38 -2.83
C ILE A 93 18.37 -23.27 -1.30
N GLY A 94 18.85 -22.13 -0.79
CA GLY A 94 18.73 -21.75 0.61
C GLY A 94 17.56 -20.76 0.83
N TYR A 95 16.87 -20.91 1.95
CA TYR A 95 15.75 -20.03 2.30
C TYR A 95 16.04 -19.28 3.60
N GLY A 96 15.59 -18.04 3.65
CA GLY A 96 15.53 -17.26 4.88
C GLY A 96 14.33 -17.63 5.75
N GLN A 97 14.29 -17.00 6.92
CA GLN A 97 13.13 -17.10 7.83
C GLN A 97 11.87 -16.58 7.12
N GLU A 98 10.73 -17.20 7.42
CA GLU A 98 9.42 -16.73 6.98
C GLU A 98 8.92 -15.58 7.86
N PHE A 99 8.38 -14.56 7.22
CA PHE A 99 7.75 -13.42 7.85
C PHE A 99 6.37 -13.16 7.28
N SER A 100 5.58 -12.39 8.00
CA SER A 100 4.25 -11.99 7.54
C SER A 100 4.08 -10.48 7.59
N TYR A 101 3.16 -9.98 6.78
CA TYR A 101 2.66 -8.62 6.83
C TYR A 101 1.15 -8.61 6.59
N LEU A 102 0.48 -7.62 7.19
CA LEU A 102 -0.94 -7.40 6.99
C LEU A 102 -1.10 -6.33 5.90
N THR A 103 -1.89 -6.62 4.86
CA THR A 103 -2.24 -5.60 3.87
C THR A 103 -3.25 -4.63 4.51
N THR A 104 -2.86 -3.37 4.63
CA THR A 104 -3.74 -2.30 5.14
C THR A 104 -4.01 -1.30 4.03
N THR A 105 -5.19 -0.71 3.98
CA THR A 105 -5.39 0.54 3.23
C THR A 105 -4.73 1.66 4.02
N GLN A 106 -3.92 2.44 3.34
CA GLN A 106 -3.65 3.78 3.82
C GLN A 106 -4.94 4.59 3.60
N THR A 107 -5.65 4.90 4.67
CA THR A 107 -6.76 5.84 4.62
C THR A 107 -6.24 7.25 4.76
N SER A 108 -6.77 8.15 3.97
CA SER A 108 -6.59 9.59 4.05
C SER A 108 -7.94 10.27 4.19
N LEU A 109 -7.95 11.55 4.42
CA LEU A 109 -9.18 12.32 4.35
C LEU A 109 -9.77 12.25 2.94
N ALA A 110 -11.10 12.25 2.85
CA ALA A 110 -11.79 12.42 1.59
C ALA A 110 -11.40 13.76 0.95
N SER A 111 -11.31 13.78 -0.38
CA SER A 111 -11.05 14.99 -1.14
C SER A 111 -12.37 15.52 -1.71
N VAL A 112 -12.67 16.77 -1.42
CA VAL A 112 -13.91 17.42 -1.86
C VAL A 112 -13.61 18.80 -2.45
N THR A 113 -14.40 19.21 -3.44
CA THR A 113 -14.36 20.54 -4.03
C THR A 113 -15.76 21.12 -4.11
N THR A 114 -15.92 22.42 -3.82
CA THR A 114 -17.10 23.20 -4.17
C THR A 114 -16.97 23.62 -5.62
N THR A 115 -17.96 23.31 -6.45
CA THR A 115 -17.85 23.50 -7.91
C THR A 115 -18.59 24.73 -8.40
N SER A 116 -19.78 24.99 -7.87
CA SER A 116 -20.58 26.13 -8.35
C SER A 116 -21.60 26.59 -7.31
N VAL A 117 -22.07 27.82 -7.49
CA VAL A 117 -23.27 28.36 -6.86
C VAL A 117 -24.18 28.92 -7.95
N SER A 118 -25.46 28.61 -7.88
CA SER A 118 -26.46 29.06 -8.87
C SER A 118 -27.81 29.36 -8.20
N SER A 119 -28.77 29.85 -8.97
CA SER A 119 -30.14 30.14 -8.53
C SER A 119 -30.18 30.94 -7.22
N VAL A 120 -29.27 31.91 -7.10
CA VAL A 120 -29.19 32.77 -5.92
C VAL A 120 -30.42 33.69 -5.85
N THR A 121 -31.13 33.65 -4.71
CA THR A 121 -32.27 34.51 -4.41
C THR A 121 -32.01 35.27 -3.11
N PHE A 122 -33.02 35.99 -2.61
CA PHE A 122 -32.93 36.69 -1.33
C PHE A 122 -32.69 35.72 -0.13
N ASN A 123 -33.21 34.52 -0.20
CA ASN A 123 -33.19 33.56 0.92
C ASN A 123 -32.77 32.14 0.55
N SER A 124 -32.26 31.92 -0.66
CA SER A 124 -31.83 30.59 -1.11
C SER A 124 -30.73 30.66 -2.18
N ALA A 125 -29.98 29.61 -2.30
CA ALA A 125 -29.04 29.37 -3.38
C ALA A 125 -28.90 27.84 -3.62
N THR A 126 -28.57 27.46 -4.84
CA THR A 126 -28.14 26.08 -5.15
C THR A 126 -26.62 26.05 -5.19
N VAL A 127 -26.03 25.16 -4.40
CA VAL A 127 -24.58 24.95 -4.34
C VAL A 127 -24.28 23.55 -4.83
N GLU A 128 -23.22 23.40 -5.64
CA GLU A 128 -22.78 22.10 -6.12
C GLU A 128 -21.36 21.80 -5.61
N GLY A 129 -21.12 20.56 -5.28
CA GLY A 129 -19.84 20.03 -4.86
C GLY A 129 -19.55 18.68 -5.47
N TYR A 130 -18.29 18.30 -5.46
CA TYR A 130 -17.84 17.02 -5.98
C TYR A 130 -16.85 16.36 -5.01
N VAL A 131 -17.16 15.14 -4.56
CA VAL A 131 -16.21 14.31 -3.83
C VAL A 131 -15.37 13.55 -4.84
N THR A 132 -14.11 13.91 -4.97
CA THR A 132 -13.17 13.36 -5.96
C THR A 132 -12.52 12.05 -5.49
N SER A 133 -12.43 11.85 -4.18
CA SER A 133 -11.85 10.63 -3.57
C SER A 133 -12.44 10.41 -2.18
N ASP A 134 -12.70 9.16 -1.85
CA ASP A 134 -13.10 8.72 -0.51
C ASP A 134 -11.90 8.57 0.46
N GLY A 135 -10.67 8.75 -0.04
CA GLY A 135 -9.47 8.57 0.77
C GLY A 135 -9.23 7.13 1.22
N GLY A 136 -9.93 6.15 0.64
CA GLY A 136 -9.83 4.73 1.00
C GLY A 136 -10.76 4.30 2.13
N SER A 137 -11.71 5.15 2.52
CA SER A 137 -12.79 4.85 3.48
C SER A 137 -14.10 5.46 2.97
N ASN A 138 -15.21 4.75 3.19
CA ASN A 138 -16.50 5.22 2.70
C ASN A 138 -16.83 6.62 3.22
N VAL A 139 -17.29 7.50 2.33
CA VAL A 139 -17.82 8.80 2.68
C VAL A 139 -19.23 8.59 3.25
N THR A 140 -19.34 8.73 4.55
CA THR A 140 -20.58 8.49 5.31
C THR A 140 -21.48 9.70 5.34
N GLU A 141 -20.95 10.90 5.06
CA GLU A 141 -21.69 12.15 5.02
C GLU A 141 -21.00 13.12 4.06
N ARG A 142 -21.79 13.89 3.31
CA ARG A 142 -21.35 15.00 2.48
C ARG A 142 -22.38 16.11 2.47
N GLY A 143 -21.91 17.34 2.27
CA GLY A 143 -22.77 18.52 2.31
C GLY A 143 -21.98 19.80 2.22
N PHE A 144 -22.59 20.88 2.64
CA PHE A 144 -22.00 22.22 2.63
C PHE A 144 -22.04 22.83 4.02
N ALA A 145 -20.94 23.47 4.41
CA ALA A 145 -20.90 24.41 5.52
C ALA A 145 -21.02 25.83 4.95
N TYR A 146 -21.81 26.67 5.57
CA TYR A 146 -22.03 28.04 5.12
C TYR A 146 -22.20 29.00 6.29
N GLY A 147 -21.79 30.24 6.10
CA GLY A 147 -21.85 31.31 7.12
C GLY A 147 -21.61 32.67 6.51
N ILE A 148 -21.65 33.68 7.36
CA ILE A 148 -21.35 35.08 6.98
C ILE A 148 -19.86 35.41 7.11
N GLU A 149 -19.13 34.60 7.86
CA GLU A 149 -17.68 34.74 8.01
C GLU A 149 -16.92 33.88 6.97
N PRO A 150 -15.71 34.28 6.59
CA PRO A 150 -14.84 33.47 5.72
C PRO A 150 -14.51 32.12 6.35
N THR A 151 -14.27 31.09 5.52
CA THR A 151 -13.86 29.74 5.94
C THR A 151 -14.84 29.02 6.88
N PRO A 152 -16.12 28.87 6.48
CA PRO A 152 -17.09 28.16 7.30
C PRO A 152 -16.67 26.70 7.52
N THR A 153 -16.98 26.19 8.70
CA THR A 153 -16.71 24.82 9.15
C THR A 153 -17.99 24.07 9.47
N THR A 154 -17.92 22.82 9.85
CA THR A 154 -19.08 22.03 10.29
C THR A 154 -19.67 22.49 11.64
N ASP A 155 -19.00 23.39 12.33
CA ASP A 155 -19.54 24.06 13.54
C ASP A 155 -20.48 25.22 13.21
N ASP A 156 -20.49 25.68 11.94
CA ASP A 156 -21.40 26.70 11.42
C ASP A 156 -22.71 26.06 10.92
N ASN A 157 -23.45 26.78 10.07
CA ASN A 157 -24.65 26.19 9.45
C ASN A 157 -24.22 25.14 8.42
N THR A 158 -24.95 24.03 8.37
CA THR A 158 -24.69 22.94 7.45
C THR A 158 -25.91 22.53 6.64
N ALA A 159 -25.70 22.11 5.42
CA ALA A 159 -26.71 21.50 4.56
C ALA A 159 -26.21 20.11 4.14
N TYR A 160 -26.91 19.08 4.60
CA TYR A 160 -26.59 17.69 4.29
C TYR A 160 -27.06 17.31 2.89
N SER A 161 -26.24 16.60 2.13
CA SER A 161 -26.53 16.18 0.75
C SER A 161 -26.22 14.71 0.47
N GLY A 162 -26.24 13.85 1.49
CA GLY A 162 -26.11 12.40 1.32
C GLY A 162 -24.72 11.83 1.58
N GLN A 163 -24.37 10.76 0.88
CA GLN A 163 -23.18 9.93 1.10
C GLN A 163 -22.48 9.60 -0.21
N GLY A 164 -21.27 9.06 -0.11
CA GLY A 164 -20.53 8.53 -1.24
C GLY A 164 -19.75 9.58 -2.05
N ILE A 165 -19.10 9.13 -3.10
CA ILE A 165 -18.31 9.95 -4.01
C ILE A 165 -19.19 10.51 -5.15
N GLY A 166 -18.65 11.49 -5.90
CA GLY A 166 -19.31 12.09 -7.06
C GLY A 166 -19.96 13.44 -6.78
N LEU A 167 -20.76 13.91 -7.75
CA LEU A 167 -21.48 15.19 -7.69
C LEU A 167 -22.57 15.16 -6.62
N PHE A 168 -22.79 16.30 -5.96
CA PHE A 168 -23.87 16.54 -5.01
C PHE A 168 -24.28 18.01 -4.97
N SER A 169 -25.53 18.26 -4.58
CA SER A 169 -26.10 19.59 -4.48
C SER A 169 -27.10 19.67 -3.31
#